data_404fdd9239676d4705c4db2fb104bc23
#
_entry.id   404fdd9239676d4705c4db2fb104bc23
#
_cell.length_a   1.000
_cell.length_b   1.000
_cell.length_c   1.000
_cell.angle_alpha   90.00
_cell.angle_beta   90.00
_cell.angle_gamma   90.00
#
_symmetry.space_group_name_H-M   'P 1'
#
loop_
_entity.id
_entity.type
_entity.pdbx_description
1 polymer ?
#
loop_
_entity_poly.entity_id
_entity_poly.type
_entity_poly.pdbx_seq_one_letter_code
_entity_poly.pdbx_strand_id
1 'polypeptide(L)'
;MELERIKQFITKAVGKKGTSIESICEKLGVKDYEVLGVIELLKQSGLLVDVIDGVVYKLPKPKTINDVYQVPSDLEHLKLLLISDTHLCSKYDRLDILRYLYEEADRRGVKHVLHSGDFTDGRSNRPEHIYELKEHSYEGQVDYCVENYPKFDGQTFVISGNHDDWWYKSAGSEIVKSIARQRDDIVYLGSSRRFINING
;
A
#
# COMPACT_ATOMS: atom_id res chain seq x y z
N MET A 1 -41.27 -5.39 -4.17
CA MET A 1 -41.26 -3.90 -4.41
C MET A 1 -40.30 -3.18 -3.47
N GLU A 2 -40.35 -3.45 -2.19
CA GLU A 2 -39.55 -2.77 -1.15
C GLU A 2 -38.04 -3.09 -1.21
N LEU A 3 -37.69 -4.37 -1.31
CA LEU A 3 -36.32 -4.83 -1.53
C LEU A 3 -35.62 -4.16 -2.73
N GLU A 4 -36.32 -3.98 -3.83
CA GLU A 4 -35.77 -3.37 -5.03
C GLU A 4 -35.56 -1.87 -4.85
N ARG A 5 -36.38 -1.19 -4.06
CA ARG A 5 -36.21 0.23 -3.70
C ARG A 5 -34.94 0.41 -2.84
N ILE A 6 -34.74 -0.43 -1.83
CA ILE A 6 -33.54 -0.40 -0.96
C ILE A 6 -32.29 -0.67 -1.81
N LYS A 7 -32.33 -1.69 -2.66
CA LYS A 7 -31.23 -2.06 -3.56
C LYS A 7 -30.84 -0.91 -4.49
N GLN A 8 -31.84 -0.27 -5.13
CA GLN A 8 -31.60 0.88 -6.00
C GLN A 8 -31.03 2.07 -5.24
N PHE A 9 -31.51 2.33 -4.02
CA PHE A 9 -30.99 3.39 -3.18
C PHE A 9 -29.53 3.15 -2.81
N ILE A 10 -29.21 1.97 -2.30
CA ILE A 10 -27.81 1.61 -1.94
C ILE A 10 -26.89 1.71 -3.16
N THR A 11 -27.35 1.21 -4.31
CA THR A 11 -26.55 1.20 -5.53
C THR A 11 -26.28 2.61 -6.10
N LYS A 12 -27.27 3.53 -6.00
CA LYS A 12 -27.18 4.87 -6.61
C LYS A 12 -26.76 5.97 -5.63
N ALA A 13 -27.28 5.94 -4.39
CA ALA A 13 -27.15 7.03 -3.44
C ALA A 13 -25.99 6.86 -2.45
N VAL A 14 -25.57 5.62 -2.15
CA VAL A 14 -24.44 5.38 -1.27
C VAL A 14 -23.13 5.67 -2.01
N GLY A 15 -22.39 6.66 -1.56
CA GLY A 15 -21.11 7.06 -2.10
C GLY A 15 -19.92 6.60 -1.26
N LYS A 16 -18.72 7.09 -1.60
CA LYS A 16 -17.47 6.82 -0.85
C LYS A 16 -17.49 7.38 0.59
N LYS A 17 -18.31 8.40 0.85
CA LYS A 17 -18.44 9.01 2.19
C LYS A 17 -19.33 8.18 3.13
N GLY A 18 -20.00 7.16 2.62
CA GLY A 18 -20.95 6.36 3.36
C GLY A 18 -22.30 7.04 3.57
N THR A 19 -23.27 6.26 4.02
CA THR A 19 -24.61 6.72 4.44
C THR A 19 -25.03 5.87 5.63
N SER A 20 -25.46 6.48 6.72
CA SER A 20 -25.89 5.72 7.90
C SER A 20 -27.15 4.90 7.61
N ILE A 21 -27.25 3.74 8.23
CA ILE A 21 -28.45 2.86 8.13
C ILE A 21 -29.69 3.63 8.57
N GLU A 22 -29.61 4.41 9.65
CA GLU A 22 -30.71 5.27 10.13
C GLU A 22 -31.20 6.21 9.03
N SER A 23 -30.30 6.91 8.36
CA SER A 23 -30.67 7.82 7.24
C SER A 23 -31.30 7.09 6.06
N ILE A 24 -30.92 5.85 5.81
CA ILE A 24 -31.56 5.01 4.78
C ILE A 24 -32.95 4.61 5.21
N CYS A 25 -33.11 4.19 6.46
CA CYS A 25 -34.39 3.84 7.05
C CYS A 25 -35.39 4.98 7.02
N GLU A 26 -34.99 6.17 7.45
CA GLU A 26 -35.82 7.38 7.42
C GLU A 26 -36.25 7.76 6.01
N LYS A 27 -35.33 7.74 5.04
CA LYS A 27 -35.64 8.13 3.66
C LYS A 27 -36.54 7.17 2.92
N LEU A 28 -36.45 5.88 3.25
CA LEU A 28 -37.21 4.84 2.55
C LEU A 28 -38.43 4.36 3.33
N GLY A 29 -38.55 4.71 4.62
CA GLY A 29 -39.62 4.23 5.49
C GLY A 29 -39.53 2.74 5.81
N VAL A 30 -38.28 2.21 5.89
CA VAL A 30 -38.00 0.78 6.12
C VAL A 30 -37.28 0.56 7.43
N LYS A 31 -37.21 -0.67 7.88
CA LYS A 31 -36.48 -1.03 9.11
C LYS A 31 -35.02 -1.42 8.81
N ASP A 32 -34.17 -1.30 9.82
CA ASP A 32 -32.74 -1.57 9.77
C ASP A 32 -32.41 -2.97 9.28
N TYR A 33 -33.13 -4.00 9.78
CA TYR A 33 -32.92 -5.39 9.37
C TYR A 33 -33.23 -5.63 7.87
N GLU A 34 -34.15 -4.85 7.28
CA GLU A 34 -34.45 -4.93 5.84
C GLU A 34 -33.29 -4.36 5.03
N VAL A 35 -32.71 -3.24 5.47
CA VAL A 35 -31.51 -2.64 4.87
C VAL A 35 -30.33 -3.60 4.95
N LEU A 36 -30.08 -4.18 6.13
CA LEU A 36 -29.00 -5.14 6.34
C LEU A 36 -29.17 -6.40 5.49
N GLY A 37 -30.40 -6.94 5.39
CA GLY A 37 -30.71 -8.07 4.52
C GLY A 37 -30.43 -7.81 3.05
N VAL A 38 -30.77 -6.60 2.57
CA VAL A 38 -30.47 -6.21 1.18
C VAL A 38 -28.96 -6.02 0.96
N ILE A 39 -28.23 -5.47 1.95
CA ILE A 39 -26.78 -5.34 1.85
C ILE A 39 -26.13 -6.71 1.69
N GLU A 40 -26.57 -7.69 2.44
CA GLU A 40 -26.05 -9.06 2.36
C GLU A 40 -26.30 -9.70 0.98
N LEU A 41 -27.51 -9.52 0.44
CA LEU A 41 -27.83 -9.93 -0.94
C LEU A 41 -26.97 -9.22 -1.98
N LEU A 42 -26.71 -7.94 -1.79
CA LEU A 42 -25.83 -7.17 -2.68
C LEU A 42 -24.39 -7.65 -2.61
N LYS A 43 -23.86 -7.97 -1.43
CA LYS A 43 -22.54 -8.59 -1.26
C LYS A 43 -22.45 -9.93 -2.00
N GLN A 44 -23.44 -10.79 -1.83
CA GLN A 44 -23.51 -12.08 -2.52
C GLN A 44 -23.60 -11.93 -4.04
N SER A 45 -24.22 -10.86 -4.54
CA SER A 45 -24.29 -10.56 -5.97
C SER A 45 -23.01 -9.89 -6.52
N GLY A 46 -21.97 -9.75 -5.69
CA GLY A 46 -20.68 -9.16 -6.08
C GLY A 46 -20.63 -7.63 -6.03
N LEU A 47 -21.65 -6.97 -5.45
CA LEU A 47 -21.56 -5.54 -5.20
C LEU A 47 -20.64 -5.27 -4.00
N LEU A 48 -19.66 -4.39 -4.21
CA LEU A 48 -18.69 -4.02 -3.20
C LEU A 48 -19.28 -2.96 -2.26
N VAL A 49 -19.98 -3.43 -1.24
CA VAL A 49 -20.52 -2.60 -0.14
C VAL A 49 -20.15 -3.22 1.18
N ASP A 50 -20.00 -2.40 2.21
CA ASP A 50 -19.80 -2.89 3.57
C ASP A 50 -20.47 -1.96 4.59
N VAL A 51 -20.66 -2.46 5.80
CA VAL A 51 -21.21 -1.71 6.94
C VAL A 51 -20.14 -1.65 8.02
N ILE A 52 -19.75 -0.44 8.38
CA ILE A 52 -18.79 -0.16 9.45
C ILE A 52 -19.45 0.86 10.38
N ASP A 53 -19.57 0.52 11.65
CA ASP A 53 -20.18 1.40 12.67
C ASP A 53 -21.57 1.95 12.28
N GLY A 54 -22.41 1.12 11.70
CA GLY A 54 -23.77 1.51 11.28
C GLY A 54 -23.83 2.39 10.02
N VAL A 55 -22.71 2.57 9.33
CA VAL A 55 -22.62 3.34 8.08
C VAL A 55 -22.34 2.40 6.92
N VAL A 56 -23.16 2.50 5.88
CA VAL A 56 -23.00 1.74 4.63
C VAL A 56 -22.03 2.45 3.72
N TYR A 57 -20.97 1.78 3.31
CA TYR A 57 -19.96 2.28 2.38
C TYR A 57 -19.97 1.50 1.08
N LYS A 58 -19.82 2.20 -0.03
CA LYS A 58 -19.50 1.57 -1.29
C LYS A 58 -17.98 1.42 -1.39
N LEU A 59 -17.51 0.19 -1.35
CA LEU A 59 -16.11 -0.11 -1.48
C LEU A 59 -15.64 0.16 -2.91
N PRO A 60 -14.43 0.68 -3.10
CA PRO A 60 -13.86 0.81 -4.43
C PRO A 60 -13.79 -0.59 -5.07
N LYS A 61 -14.15 -0.68 -6.35
CA LYS A 61 -13.87 -1.92 -7.10
C LYS A 61 -12.39 -2.24 -6.92
N PRO A 62 -12.02 -3.48 -6.54
CA PRO A 62 -10.63 -3.87 -6.64
C PRO A 62 -10.21 -3.54 -8.07
N LYS A 63 -9.11 -2.82 -8.21
CA LYS A 63 -8.49 -2.68 -9.54
C LYS A 63 -8.33 -4.11 -10.04
N THR A 64 -8.85 -4.35 -11.22
CA THR A 64 -8.90 -5.68 -11.85
C THR A 64 -7.59 -6.43 -11.59
N ILE A 65 -7.71 -7.71 -11.29
CA ILE A 65 -6.63 -8.68 -11.02
C ILE A 65 -5.52 -8.66 -12.11
N ASN A 66 -5.72 -7.92 -13.21
CA ASN A 66 -4.74 -7.68 -14.26
C ASN A 66 -3.49 -6.89 -13.82
N ASP A 67 -3.44 -6.38 -12.60
CA ASP A 67 -2.33 -5.60 -12.04
C ASP A 67 -1.57 -6.38 -10.95
N VAL A 68 -1.52 -7.71 -11.07
CA VAL A 68 -0.78 -8.59 -10.18
C VAL A 68 0.65 -8.75 -10.72
N TYR A 69 1.63 -8.39 -9.91
CA TYR A 69 3.02 -8.64 -10.24
C TYR A 69 3.35 -10.13 -10.02
N GLN A 70 3.82 -10.80 -11.07
CA GLN A 70 4.16 -12.21 -11.00
C GLN A 70 5.62 -12.36 -10.63
N VAL A 71 5.89 -13.13 -9.58
CA VAL A 71 7.22 -13.51 -9.15
C VAL A 71 7.36 -15.01 -9.39
N PRO A 72 8.09 -15.43 -10.42
CA PRO A 72 8.39 -16.84 -10.63
C PRO A 72 9.20 -17.37 -9.44
N SER A 73 8.78 -18.47 -8.87
CA SER A 73 9.52 -19.16 -7.83
C SER A 73 9.29 -20.65 -7.99
N ASP A 74 10.36 -21.41 -7.84
CA ASP A 74 10.39 -22.88 -7.83
C ASP A 74 10.52 -23.43 -6.39
N LEU A 75 10.40 -22.54 -5.39
CA LEU A 75 10.57 -22.90 -4.00
C LEU A 75 9.35 -23.68 -3.47
N GLU A 76 9.59 -24.87 -2.96
CA GLU A 76 8.58 -25.69 -2.28
C GLU A 76 8.10 -25.03 -0.98
N HIS A 77 9.00 -24.27 -0.31
CA HIS A 77 8.71 -23.50 0.89
C HIS A 77 9.13 -22.04 0.71
N LEU A 78 8.17 -21.13 0.75
CA LEU A 78 8.42 -19.70 0.62
C LEU A 78 8.78 -19.07 1.98
N LYS A 79 9.94 -18.43 2.05
CA LYS A 79 10.35 -17.58 3.15
C LYS A 79 10.39 -16.13 2.68
N LEU A 80 9.78 -15.24 3.44
CA LEU A 80 9.74 -13.80 3.15
C LEU A 80 10.33 -13.01 4.30
N LEU A 81 11.06 -11.94 4.00
CA LEU A 81 11.30 -10.86 4.93
C LEU A 81 10.30 -9.74 4.62
N LEU A 82 9.56 -9.30 5.64
CA LEU A 82 8.63 -8.18 5.54
C LEU A 82 9.19 -7.01 6.32
N ILE A 83 9.38 -5.87 5.67
CA ILE A 83 9.89 -4.64 6.27
C ILE A 83 9.11 -3.44 5.78
N SER A 84 9.17 -2.35 6.53
CA SER A 84 8.66 -1.04 6.14
C SER A 84 9.36 0.07 6.91
N ASP A 85 9.07 1.33 6.55
CA ASP A 85 9.44 2.50 7.35
C ASP A 85 10.94 2.57 7.65
N THR A 86 11.78 2.32 6.64
CA THR A 86 13.23 2.37 6.78
C THR A 86 13.75 3.80 6.85
N HIS A 87 12.99 4.78 6.33
CA HIS A 87 13.30 6.20 6.37
C HIS A 87 14.77 6.51 6.09
N LEU A 88 15.30 5.88 5.04
CA LEU A 88 16.69 6.11 4.65
C LEU A 88 16.95 7.58 4.36
N CYS A 89 18.15 8.01 4.64
CA CYS A 89 18.57 9.40 4.59
C CYS A 89 18.09 10.26 5.76
N SER A 90 17.30 9.72 6.71
CA SER A 90 17.13 10.35 8.01
C SER A 90 18.42 10.29 8.83
N LYS A 91 18.68 11.28 9.65
CA LYS A 91 19.75 11.21 10.66
C LYS A 91 19.50 10.10 11.70
N TYR A 92 18.26 9.63 11.76
CA TYR A 92 17.79 8.59 12.69
C TYR A 92 17.60 7.23 12.02
N ASP A 93 17.94 7.09 10.72
CA ASP A 93 17.83 5.79 10.05
C ASP A 93 18.70 4.73 10.75
N ARG A 94 18.19 3.52 10.79
CA ARG A 94 18.83 2.39 11.48
C ARG A 94 19.40 1.40 10.45
N LEU A 95 20.38 1.91 9.66
CA LEU A 95 21.10 1.06 8.71
C LEU A 95 21.76 -0.16 9.36
N ASP A 96 22.17 -0.05 10.62
CA ASP A 96 22.72 -1.15 11.39
C ASP A 96 21.71 -2.29 11.54
N ILE A 97 20.46 -1.97 11.91
CA ILE A 97 19.38 -2.96 12.02
C ILE A 97 19.01 -3.49 10.64
N LEU A 98 18.88 -2.61 9.66
CA LEU A 98 18.51 -3.01 8.29
C LEU A 98 19.53 -4.01 7.72
N ARG A 99 20.82 -3.75 7.87
CA ARG A 99 21.90 -4.66 7.45
C ARG A 99 21.81 -6.01 8.16
N TYR A 100 21.63 -6.00 9.48
CA TYR A 100 21.45 -7.23 10.25
C TYR A 100 20.24 -8.05 9.77
N LEU A 101 19.12 -7.41 9.44
CA LEU A 101 17.93 -8.11 8.94
C LEU A 101 18.20 -8.77 7.59
N TYR A 102 18.97 -8.12 6.70
CA TYR A 102 19.33 -8.67 5.39
C TYR A 102 20.35 -9.80 5.50
N GLU A 103 21.35 -9.68 6.38
CA GLU A 103 22.29 -10.76 6.69
C GLU A 103 21.56 -11.98 7.26
N GLU A 104 20.60 -11.77 8.15
CA GLU A 104 19.80 -12.85 8.72
C GLU A 104 18.86 -13.48 7.67
N ALA A 105 18.30 -12.67 6.78
CA ALA A 105 17.49 -13.15 5.65
C ALA A 105 18.31 -14.07 4.73
N ASP A 106 19.51 -13.64 4.37
CA ASP A 106 20.43 -14.41 3.52
C ASP A 106 20.84 -15.73 4.22
N ARG A 107 21.22 -15.67 5.49
CA ARG A 107 21.54 -16.85 6.31
C ARG A 107 20.38 -17.86 6.39
N ARG A 108 19.13 -17.41 6.34
CA ARG A 108 17.92 -18.25 6.36
C ARG A 108 17.48 -18.71 4.97
N GLY A 109 18.16 -18.30 3.91
CA GLY A 109 17.80 -18.62 2.53
C GLY A 109 16.53 -17.89 2.05
N VAL A 110 16.25 -16.70 2.57
CA VAL A 110 15.21 -15.83 2.05
C VAL A 110 15.64 -15.31 0.67
N LYS A 111 14.75 -15.33 -0.30
CA LYS A 111 14.99 -14.81 -1.65
C LYS A 111 14.12 -13.60 -1.99
N HIS A 112 13.12 -13.31 -1.19
CA HIS A 112 12.18 -12.25 -1.44
C HIS A 112 11.95 -11.39 -0.20
N VAL A 113 12.23 -10.10 -0.34
CA VAL A 113 11.92 -9.07 0.66
C VAL A 113 10.74 -8.25 0.14
N LEU A 114 9.73 -8.03 0.98
CA LEU A 114 8.62 -7.14 0.68
C LEU A 114 8.73 -5.90 1.56
N HIS A 115 8.92 -4.75 0.92
CA HIS A 115 9.02 -3.46 1.58
C HIS A 115 7.74 -2.64 1.34
N SER A 116 6.99 -2.37 2.38
CA SER A 116 5.65 -1.76 2.28
C SER A 116 5.63 -0.23 2.30
N GLY A 117 6.75 0.42 2.01
CA GLY A 117 6.81 1.88 1.82
C GLY A 117 7.58 2.61 2.90
N ASP A 118 7.65 3.94 2.76
CA ASP A 118 8.53 4.82 3.51
C ASP A 118 9.98 4.33 3.48
N PHE A 119 10.43 4.06 2.25
CA PHE A 119 11.78 3.61 1.94
C PHE A 119 12.79 4.71 2.25
N THR A 120 12.49 5.93 1.81
CA THR A 120 13.27 7.15 2.10
C THR A 120 12.55 8.00 3.14
N ASP A 121 13.29 8.88 3.81
CA ASP A 121 12.68 9.89 4.68
C ASP A 121 12.04 11.03 3.86
N GLY A 122 12.38 11.12 2.58
CA GLY A 122 11.81 12.11 1.68
C GLY A 122 12.13 13.53 2.09
N ARG A 123 11.28 14.48 1.69
CA ARG A 123 11.39 15.90 2.10
C ARG A 123 10.00 16.50 2.29
N SER A 124 9.59 16.65 3.53
CA SER A 124 8.30 17.27 3.86
C SER A 124 8.33 18.80 3.69
N ASN A 125 7.13 19.39 3.69
CA ASN A 125 6.98 20.86 3.67
C ASN A 125 7.24 21.52 5.04
N ARG A 126 7.53 20.74 6.10
CA ARG A 126 7.92 21.30 7.41
C ARG A 126 9.32 21.88 7.31
N PRO A 127 9.52 23.18 7.63
CA PRO A 127 10.84 23.82 7.49
C PRO A 127 11.94 23.10 8.29
N GLU A 128 11.60 22.57 9.47
CA GLU A 128 12.55 21.92 10.38
C GLU A 128 12.98 20.54 9.89
N HIS A 129 12.21 19.90 9.03
CA HIS A 129 12.50 18.55 8.54
C HIS A 129 13.85 18.45 7.81
N ILE A 130 14.27 19.55 7.18
CA ILE A 130 15.58 19.60 6.50
C ILE A 130 16.74 19.31 7.45
N TYR A 131 16.62 19.66 8.74
CA TYR A 131 17.65 19.42 9.75
C TYR A 131 17.71 17.97 10.23
N GLU A 132 16.68 17.18 9.89
CA GLU A 132 16.58 15.75 10.22
C GLU A 132 17.17 14.87 9.12
N LEU A 133 17.49 15.46 7.95
CA LEU A 133 18.01 14.74 6.79
C LEU A 133 19.54 14.75 6.72
N LYS A 134 20.12 13.67 6.19
CA LYS A 134 21.54 13.55 5.84
C LYS A 134 21.80 14.20 4.49
N GLU A 135 20.89 13.98 3.51
CA GLU A 135 20.92 14.58 2.18
C GLU A 135 19.63 15.35 1.91
N HIS A 136 19.77 16.55 1.38
CA HIS A 136 18.66 17.50 1.23
C HIS A 136 18.07 17.53 -0.18
N SER A 137 18.84 17.08 -1.18
CA SER A 137 18.42 17.05 -2.57
C SER A 137 17.81 15.71 -2.95
N TYR A 138 17.00 15.70 -4.03
CA TYR A 138 16.45 14.49 -4.58
C TYR A 138 17.55 13.49 -5.00
N GLU A 139 18.52 13.98 -5.77
CA GLU A 139 19.63 13.16 -6.26
C GLU A 139 20.48 12.63 -5.10
N GLY A 140 20.82 13.49 -4.11
CA GLY A 140 21.56 13.05 -2.93
C GLY A 140 20.85 11.94 -2.15
N GLN A 141 19.52 12.00 -2.01
CA GLN A 141 18.77 10.93 -1.36
C GLN A 141 18.74 9.66 -2.21
N VAL A 142 18.63 9.77 -3.54
CA VAL A 142 18.73 8.62 -4.45
C VAL A 142 20.08 7.94 -4.30
N ASP A 143 21.17 8.71 -4.41
CA ASP A 143 22.54 8.21 -4.33
C ASP A 143 22.81 7.57 -2.96
N TYR A 144 22.40 8.24 -1.88
CA TYR A 144 22.50 7.70 -0.53
C TYR A 144 21.84 6.33 -0.39
N CYS A 145 20.63 6.18 -0.93
CA CYS A 145 19.90 4.91 -0.88
C CYS A 145 20.55 3.83 -1.76
N VAL A 146 20.98 4.19 -2.96
CA VAL A 146 21.67 3.26 -3.88
C VAL A 146 22.93 2.69 -3.25
N GLU A 147 23.71 3.53 -2.55
CA GLU A 147 24.97 3.15 -1.92
C GLU A 147 24.78 2.38 -0.61
N ASN A 148 23.81 2.77 0.20
CA ASN A 148 23.72 2.30 1.59
C ASN A 148 22.68 1.20 1.83
N TYR A 149 21.66 1.06 0.96
CA TYR A 149 20.68 -0.02 1.13
C TYR A 149 21.36 -1.39 0.96
N PRO A 150 21.17 -2.33 1.89
CA PRO A 150 21.88 -3.60 1.87
C PRO A 150 21.53 -4.42 0.62
N LYS A 151 22.51 -5.20 0.16
CA LYS A 151 22.38 -6.19 -0.91
C LYS A 151 22.38 -7.60 -0.32
N PHE A 152 21.68 -8.53 -0.97
CA PHE A 152 21.68 -9.93 -0.62
C PHE A 152 21.42 -10.78 -1.87
N ASP A 153 21.49 -12.09 -1.76
CA ASP A 153 21.23 -13.01 -2.87
C ASP A 153 19.71 -13.25 -3.06
N GLY A 154 19.01 -12.20 -3.48
CA GLY A 154 17.56 -12.18 -3.69
C GLY A 154 17.06 -10.86 -4.24
N GLN A 155 15.75 -10.62 -4.16
CA GLN A 155 15.11 -9.40 -4.65
C GLN A 155 14.28 -8.72 -3.57
N THR A 156 14.35 -7.39 -3.52
CA THR A 156 13.49 -6.53 -2.71
C THR A 156 12.39 -5.93 -3.58
N PHE A 157 11.15 -6.28 -3.29
CA PHE A 157 9.97 -5.72 -3.93
C PHE A 157 9.43 -4.58 -3.06
N VAL A 158 9.35 -3.37 -3.62
CA VAL A 158 9.05 -2.17 -2.86
C VAL A 158 7.92 -1.35 -3.47
N ILE A 159 7.04 -0.82 -2.63
CA ILE A 159 6.08 0.24 -2.97
C ILE A 159 6.51 1.55 -2.31
N SER A 160 6.12 2.70 -2.90
CA SER A 160 6.28 3.99 -2.22
C SER A 160 5.28 4.14 -1.08
N GLY A 161 5.75 4.72 0.02
CA GLY A 161 4.92 5.23 1.11
C GLY A 161 4.69 6.75 1.03
N ASN A 162 4.16 7.32 2.09
CA ASN A 162 3.82 8.75 2.10
C ASN A 162 5.04 9.69 2.18
N HIS A 163 6.15 9.25 2.78
CA HIS A 163 7.42 9.99 2.80
C HIS A 163 8.07 10.02 1.41
N ASP A 164 8.11 8.90 0.72
CA ASP A 164 8.59 8.81 -0.66
C ASP A 164 7.77 9.71 -1.60
N ASP A 165 6.45 9.79 -1.39
CA ASP A 165 5.51 10.58 -2.18
C ASP A 165 5.67 12.11 -1.98
N TRP A 166 6.42 12.60 -1.00
CA TRP A 166 6.70 14.03 -0.89
C TRP A 166 7.50 14.55 -2.09
N TRP A 167 8.42 13.76 -2.62
CA TRP A 167 9.14 14.12 -3.84
C TRP A 167 8.22 14.13 -5.08
N TYR A 168 7.26 13.20 -5.14
CA TYR A 168 6.27 13.23 -6.21
C TYR A 168 5.36 14.46 -6.12
N LYS A 169 4.91 14.81 -4.94
CA LYS A 169 4.06 16.00 -4.70
C LYS A 169 4.76 17.32 -4.99
N SER A 170 6.05 17.42 -4.69
CA SER A 170 6.84 18.66 -4.85
C SER A 170 7.47 18.81 -6.23
N ALA A 171 7.89 17.71 -6.86
CA ALA A 171 8.69 17.74 -8.09
C ALA A 171 8.20 16.76 -9.18
N GLY A 172 7.11 16.01 -8.96
CA GLY A 172 6.61 15.01 -9.90
C GLY A 172 7.51 13.79 -10.05
N SER A 173 8.44 13.57 -9.13
CA SER A 173 9.49 12.54 -9.24
C SER A 173 9.28 11.40 -8.25
N GLU A 174 9.27 10.17 -8.75
CA GLU A 174 9.11 8.94 -7.96
C GLU A 174 10.48 8.45 -7.48
N ILE A 175 10.87 8.78 -6.25
CA ILE A 175 12.21 8.53 -5.73
C ILE A 175 12.56 7.04 -5.68
N VAL A 176 11.67 6.19 -5.17
CA VAL A 176 11.90 4.74 -5.09
C VAL A 176 12.09 4.12 -6.47
N LYS A 177 11.37 4.61 -7.48
CA LYS A 177 11.54 4.19 -8.87
C LYS A 177 12.92 4.58 -9.43
N SER A 178 13.43 5.74 -9.05
CA SER A 178 14.76 6.17 -9.49
C SER A 178 15.87 5.38 -8.81
N ILE A 179 15.69 4.98 -7.56
CA ILE A 179 16.58 4.05 -6.86
C ILE A 179 16.56 2.68 -7.54
N ALA A 180 15.37 2.12 -7.77
CA ALA A 180 15.22 0.80 -8.42
C ALA A 180 15.81 0.75 -9.84
N ARG A 181 15.87 1.86 -10.57
CA ARG A 181 16.53 1.90 -11.89
C ARG A 181 18.04 1.77 -11.83
N GLN A 182 18.66 2.00 -10.69
CA GLN A 182 20.10 1.91 -10.46
C GLN A 182 20.50 0.64 -9.69
N ARG A 183 19.52 -0.22 -9.35
CA ARG A 183 19.70 -1.40 -8.52
C ARG A 183 18.96 -2.60 -9.11
N ASP A 184 19.69 -3.64 -9.51
CA ASP A 184 19.15 -4.87 -10.12
C ASP A 184 18.35 -5.71 -9.12
N ASP A 185 18.66 -5.58 -7.83
CA ASP A 185 18.05 -6.30 -6.72
C ASP A 185 16.82 -5.61 -6.12
N ILE A 186 16.44 -4.43 -6.62
CA ILE A 186 15.26 -3.69 -6.17
C ILE A 186 14.23 -3.57 -7.29
N VAL A 187 13.02 -4.03 -7.03
CA VAL A 187 11.89 -4.00 -7.97
C VAL A 187 10.81 -3.04 -7.45
N TYR A 188 10.64 -1.92 -8.14
CA TYR A 188 9.60 -0.95 -7.79
C TYR A 188 8.24 -1.40 -8.32
N LEU A 189 7.27 -1.53 -7.43
CA LEU A 189 5.93 -2.04 -7.73
C LEU A 189 4.86 -0.95 -7.87
N GLY A 190 5.21 0.30 -7.62
CA GLY A 190 4.28 1.43 -7.65
C GLY A 190 4.03 2.06 -6.29
N SER A 191 3.02 2.91 -6.18
CA SER A 191 2.68 3.63 -4.96
C SER A 191 1.50 2.99 -4.22
N SER A 192 1.51 3.07 -2.91
CA SER A 192 0.45 2.72 -1.95
C SER A 192 0.12 1.24 -1.80
N ARG A 193 0.00 0.47 -2.86
CA ARG A 193 -0.34 -0.97 -2.80
C ARG A 193 -0.09 -1.68 -4.12
N ARG A 194 0.28 -2.96 -4.03
CA ARG A 194 0.42 -3.86 -5.17
C ARG A 194 0.02 -5.28 -4.78
N PHE A 195 -0.60 -5.98 -5.70
CA PHE A 195 -0.78 -7.42 -5.56
C PHE A 195 0.46 -8.13 -6.14
N ILE A 196 0.98 -9.08 -5.38
CA ILE A 196 2.10 -9.92 -5.79
C ILE A 196 1.60 -11.35 -5.75
N ASN A 197 1.85 -12.10 -6.82
CA ASN A 197 1.65 -13.53 -6.88
C ASN A 197 3.00 -14.22 -6.93
N ILE A 198 3.27 -15.07 -5.96
CA ILE A 198 4.50 -15.86 -5.87
C ILE A 198 4.11 -17.31 -5.97
N ASN A 199 4.64 -18.04 -6.96
CA ASN A 199 4.34 -19.45 -7.25
C ASN A 199 2.97 -19.73 -7.92
N GLY A 200 2.30 -18.76 -8.48
CA GLY A 200 1.09 -18.99 -9.28
C GLY A 200 -0.20 -19.11 -8.48
#